data_3024ea2f62e03dfa319ff26459781fb1
#
_entry.id   3024ea2f62e03dfa319ff26459781fb1
#
_cell.length_a   1.000
_cell.length_b   1.000
_cell.length_c   1.000
_cell.angle_alpha   90.00
_cell.angle_beta   90.00
_cell.angle_gamma   90.00
#
_symmetry.space_group_name_H-M   'P 1'
#
loop_
_entity.id
_entity.type
_entity.pdbx_description
1 polymer ?
#
loop_
_entity_poly.entity_id
_entity_poly.type
_entity_poly.pdbx_seq_one_letter_code
_entity_poly.pdbx_strand_id
1 'polypeptide(L)'
;MKRFLRQILPAALCLSALGGCMKWDYGRTEDFSATERGLFIVNEGMFQYGNATLSYYDPETKTVENEVFHRANAFKLGDVAQSMTLHNGVGWIAVNNSHVVFAVDPDTFREVGRITNLTS
;
A
#
# COMPACT_ATOMS: atom_id res chain seq x y z
N MET A 1 29.65 35.18 33.35
CA MET A 1 28.90 33.92 33.36
C MET A 1 27.44 34.06 32.92
N LYS A 2 26.72 35.05 33.30
CA LYS A 2 25.30 35.22 32.89
C LYS A 2 25.08 35.50 31.39
N ARG A 3 26.07 35.98 30.65
CA ARG A 3 25.99 36.20 29.19
C ARG A 3 26.19 34.94 28.35
N PHE A 4 26.90 33.94 28.87
CA PHE A 4 27.17 32.67 28.16
C PHE A 4 25.95 31.77 28.15
N LEU A 5 25.18 31.71 29.24
CA LEU A 5 23.96 30.92 29.33
C LEU A 5 22.85 31.45 28.40
N ARG A 6 22.87 32.76 28.10
CA ARG A 6 21.86 33.41 27.28
C ARG A 6 22.01 33.15 25.77
N GLN A 7 23.21 32.74 25.35
CA GLN A 7 23.50 32.41 23.95
C GLN A 7 23.35 30.91 23.63
N ILE A 8 23.39 30.04 24.64
CA ILE A 8 23.28 28.60 24.48
C ILE A 8 21.80 28.17 24.38
N LEU A 9 20.87 28.91 25.04
CA LEU A 9 19.46 28.59 25.03
C LEU A 9 18.82 28.61 23.61
N PRO A 10 19.06 29.61 22.74
CA PRO A 10 18.50 29.62 21.41
C PRO A 10 19.10 28.55 20.47
N ALA A 11 20.38 28.19 20.67
CA ALA A 11 21.03 27.14 19.89
C ALA A 11 20.51 25.74 20.25
N ALA A 12 20.23 25.48 21.52
CA ALA A 12 19.62 24.21 21.97
C ALA A 12 18.16 24.06 21.49
N LEU A 13 17.44 25.17 21.40
CA LEU A 13 16.05 25.17 20.90
C LEU A 13 15.97 24.91 19.39
N CYS A 14 16.98 25.38 18.61
CA CYS A 14 17.04 25.09 17.17
C CYS A 14 17.43 23.65 16.85
N LEU A 15 18.18 22.97 17.71
CA LEU A 15 18.55 21.57 17.49
C LEU A 15 17.39 20.61 17.74
N SER A 16 16.44 20.97 18.60
CA SER A 16 15.23 20.15 18.85
C SER A 16 14.18 20.22 17.75
N ALA A 17 14.25 21.22 16.88
CA ALA A 17 13.33 21.37 15.74
C ALA A 17 13.73 20.55 14.51
N LEU A 18 14.94 19.96 14.47
CA LEU A 18 15.42 19.11 13.37
C LEU A 18 15.11 17.62 13.56
N GLY A 19 14.43 17.25 14.65
CA GLY A 19 13.82 15.95 14.83
C GLY A 19 12.57 15.81 13.99
N GLY A 20 12.67 16.05 12.69
CA GLY A 20 11.61 15.73 11.74
C GLY A 20 11.35 14.23 11.84
N CYS A 21 10.11 13.87 12.20
CA CYS A 21 9.64 12.49 12.21
C CYS A 21 9.76 11.89 10.81
N MET A 22 10.92 11.37 10.44
CA MET A 22 11.01 10.36 9.41
C MET A 22 10.37 9.09 9.98
N LYS A 23 9.07 8.95 9.79
CA LYS A 23 8.42 7.66 9.99
C LYS A 23 8.88 6.72 8.89
N TRP A 24 9.89 5.95 9.18
CA TRP A 24 10.27 4.81 8.35
C TRP A 24 9.29 3.68 8.65
N ASP A 25 8.15 3.67 7.93
CA ASP A 25 7.14 2.61 8.04
C ASP A 25 7.53 1.40 7.17
N TYR A 26 8.74 0.87 7.37
CA TYR A 26 9.14 -0.38 6.73
C TYR A 26 8.45 -1.57 7.40
N GLY A 27 7.60 -2.25 6.63
CA GLY A 27 6.97 -3.50 7.04
C GLY A 27 5.73 -3.37 7.91
N ARG A 28 5.17 -2.17 8.07
CA ARG A 28 3.89 -2.01 8.74
C ARG A 28 2.75 -2.28 7.77
N THR A 29 1.83 -3.15 8.16
CA THR A 29 0.58 -3.40 7.44
C THR A 29 -0.55 -2.55 8.01
N GLU A 30 -1.50 -2.15 7.16
CA GLU A 30 -2.73 -1.50 7.55
C GLU A 30 -3.88 -2.51 7.59
N ASP A 31 -4.79 -2.32 8.54
CA ASP A 31 -6.01 -3.12 8.63
C ASP A 31 -7.14 -2.40 7.89
N PHE A 32 -7.72 -3.10 6.93
CA PHE A 32 -8.87 -2.62 6.16
C PHE A 32 -10.11 -3.45 6.49
N SER A 33 -11.26 -2.82 6.34
CA SER A 33 -12.57 -3.47 6.35
C SER A 33 -13.38 -2.89 5.20
N ALA A 34 -13.41 -3.58 4.08
CA ALA A 34 -14.14 -3.15 2.91
C ALA A 34 -15.65 -3.32 3.10
N THR A 35 -16.42 -2.51 2.39
CA THR A 35 -17.88 -2.66 2.32
C THR A 35 -18.24 -3.65 1.19
N GLU A 36 -19.33 -4.40 1.36
CA GLU A 36 -19.79 -5.39 0.38
C GLU A 36 -20.15 -4.79 -1.00
N ARG A 37 -20.23 -3.48 -1.12
CA ARG A 37 -20.67 -2.76 -2.33
C ARG A 37 -19.57 -1.98 -3.04
N GLY A 38 -18.33 -2.12 -2.61
CA GLY A 38 -17.22 -1.40 -3.20
C GLY A 38 -16.79 -1.91 -4.57
N LEU A 39 -15.96 -1.10 -5.22
CA LEU A 39 -15.38 -1.42 -6.52
C LEU A 39 -13.86 -1.56 -6.38
N PHE A 40 -13.32 -2.65 -6.90
CA PHE A 40 -11.89 -2.79 -7.09
C PHE A 40 -11.47 -2.14 -8.40
N ILE A 41 -10.41 -1.37 -8.36
CA ILE A 41 -9.81 -0.72 -9.52
C ILE A 41 -8.39 -1.25 -9.66
N VAL A 42 -8.17 -2.05 -10.69
CA VAL A 42 -6.85 -2.57 -11.01
C VAL A 42 -6.12 -1.55 -11.85
N ASN A 43 -5.01 -1.04 -11.32
CA ASN A 43 -4.14 -0.10 -12.01
C ASN A 43 -2.96 -0.89 -12.59
N GLU A 44 -2.92 -1.00 -13.91
CA GLU A 44 -1.93 -1.82 -14.62
C GLU A 44 -0.49 -1.39 -14.33
N GLY A 45 -0.27 -0.10 -14.20
CA GLY A 45 1.07 0.45 -14.10
C GLY A 45 1.77 0.53 -15.45
N MET A 46 3.07 0.83 -15.41
CA MET A 46 3.91 0.86 -16.61
C MET A 46 4.74 -0.43 -16.69
N PHE A 47 4.81 -1.00 -17.89
CA PHE A 47 5.61 -2.19 -18.18
C PHE A 47 7.08 -2.02 -17.72
N GLN A 48 7.62 -2.97 -16.99
CA GLN A 48 8.95 -3.01 -16.38
C GLN A 48 9.20 -2.04 -15.22
N TYR A 49 8.18 -1.32 -14.74
CA TYR A 49 8.33 -0.41 -13.58
C TYR A 49 7.91 -1.04 -12.26
N GLY A 50 7.22 -2.17 -12.28
CA GLY A 50 6.76 -2.85 -11.06
C GLY A 50 5.85 -1.98 -10.19
N ASN A 51 5.06 -1.11 -10.80
CA ASN A 51 4.24 -0.10 -10.14
C ASN A 51 2.74 -0.31 -10.32
N ALA A 52 2.32 -1.54 -10.62
CA ALA A 52 0.91 -1.90 -10.60
C ALA A 52 0.33 -1.76 -9.19
N THR A 53 -0.90 -1.32 -9.08
CA THR A 53 -1.57 -1.11 -7.79
C THR A 53 -3.02 -1.59 -7.83
N LEU A 54 -3.58 -1.78 -6.65
CA LEU A 54 -5.01 -2.02 -6.45
C LEU A 54 -5.58 -0.85 -5.65
N SER A 55 -6.64 -0.25 -6.16
CA SER A 55 -7.42 0.75 -5.46
C SER A 55 -8.81 0.21 -5.15
N TYR A 56 -9.45 0.77 -4.12
CA TYR A 56 -10.78 0.41 -3.70
C TYR A 56 -11.65 1.66 -3.58
N TYR A 57 -12.80 1.67 -4.22
CA TYR A 57 -13.80 2.73 -4.12
C TYR A 57 -14.98 2.27 -3.28
N ASP A 58 -15.31 3.03 -2.25
CA ASP A 58 -16.49 2.83 -1.42
C ASP A 58 -17.60 3.81 -1.85
N PRO A 59 -18.71 3.32 -2.43
CA PRO A 59 -19.81 4.17 -2.87
C PRO A 59 -20.64 4.76 -1.72
N GLU A 60 -20.57 4.20 -0.53
CA GLU A 60 -21.31 4.70 0.64
C GLU A 60 -20.66 5.97 1.19
N THR A 61 -19.34 5.96 1.34
CA THR A 61 -18.55 7.10 1.81
C THR A 61 -18.07 7.99 0.67
N LYS A 62 -18.16 7.52 -0.58
CA LYS A 62 -17.62 8.18 -1.79
C LYS A 62 -16.13 8.45 -1.71
N THR A 63 -15.39 7.54 -1.10
CA THR A 63 -13.94 7.61 -0.93
C THR A 63 -13.21 6.59 -1.77
N VAL A 64 -11.98 6.93 -2.18
CA VAL A 64 -11.06 6.02 -2.85
C VAL A 64 -9.87 5.78 -1.94
N GLU A 65 -9.59 4.51 -1.68
CA GLU A 65 -8.36 4.07 -1.02
C GLU A 65 -7.39 3.54 -2.08
N ASN A 66 -6.23 4.18 -2.19
CA ASN A 66 -5.21 3.80 -3.16
C ASN A 66 -4.20 2.83 -2.53
N GLU A 67 -3.57 2.01 -3.39
CA GLU A 67 -2.51 1.07 -3.01
C GLU A 67 -2.90 0.10 -1.88
N VAL A 68 -4.17 -0.31 -1.85
CA VAL A 68 -4.72 -1.13 -0.76
C VAL A 68 -4.01 -2.48 -0.62
N PHE A 69 -3.56 -3.09 -1.72
CA PHE A 69 -2.78 -4.32 -1.65
C PHE A 69 -1.42 -4.11 -0.98
N HIS A 70 -0.67 -3.08 -1.38
CA HIS A 70 0.64 -2.79 -0.80
C HIS A 70 0.53 -2.42 0.68
N ARG A 71 -0.45 -1.58 1.01
CA ARG A 71 -0.69 -1.15 2.40
C ARG A 71 -1.13 -2.29 3.31
N ALA A 72 -1.94 -3.21 2.80
CA ALA A 72 -2.38 -4.37 3.57
C ALA A 72 -1.30 -5.45 3.76
N ASN A 73 -0.34 -5.57 2.83
CA ASN A 73 0.60 -6.68 2.78
C ASN A 73 2.07 -6.29 2.99
N ALA A 74 2.40 -5.00 2.98
CA ALA A 74 3.76 -4.46 3.09
C ALA A 74 4.70 -4.84 1.92
N PHE A 75 4.16 -5.30 0.78
CA PHE A 75 4.89 -5.51 -0.46
C PHE A 75 4.04 -5.11 -1.68
N LYS A 76 4.71 -4.79 -2.78
CA LYS A 76 4.05 -4.30 -4.00
C LYS A 76 3.32 -5.42 -4.74
N LEU A 77 2.27 -5.05 -5.47
CA LEU A 77 1.51 -5.98 -6.31
C LEU A 77 2.38 -6.57 -7.44
N GLY A 78 3.22 -5.75 -8.05
CA GLY A 78 4.15 -6.19 -9.09
C GLY A 78 4.05 -5.38 -10.35
N ASP A 79 4.33 -6.03 -11.48
CA ASP A 79 4.41 -5.42 -12.79
C ASP A 79 3.28 -5.91 -13.71
N VAL A 80 2.53 -4.97 -14.25
CA VAL A 80 1.41 -5.19 -15.17
C VAL A 80 0.29 -6.05 -14.55
N ALA A 81 -0.47 -5.47 -13.61
CA ALA A 81 -1.71 -6.07 -13.14
C ALA A 81 -2.81 -5.89 -14.20
N GLN A 82 -3.34 -7.00 -14.72
CA GLN A 82 -4.29 -6.97 -15.83
C GLN A 82 -5.75 -7.09 -15.41
N SER A 83 -6.04 -7.88 -14.39
CA SER A 83 -7.42 -8.17 -14.02
C SER A 83 -7.55 -8.63 -12.59
N MET A 84 -8.76 -8.47 -12.06
CA MET A 84 -9.19 -9.07 -10.80
C MET A 84 -10.55 -9.72 -10.99
N THR A 85 -10.72 -10.91 -10.46
CA THR A 85 -11.99 -11.64 -10.45
C THR A 85 -12.35 -12.04 -9.04
N LEU A 86 -13.59 -11.79 -8.64
CA LEU A 86 -14.13 -12.25 -7.36
C LEU A 86 -14.82 -13.59 -7.57
N HIS A 87 -14.41 -14.61 -6.83
CA HIS A 87 -15.01 -15.93 -6.89
C HIS A 87 -14.94 -16.63 -5.53
N ASN A 88 -16.10 -17.11 -5.05
CA ASN A 88 -16.23 -17.81 -3.76
C ASN A 88 -15.57 -17.08 -2.58
N GLY A 89 -15.75 -15.76 -2.48
CA GLY A 89 -15.20 -14.96 -1.39
C GLY A 89 -13.71 -14.69 -1.48
N VAL A 90 -13.08 -14.97 -2.61
CA VAL A 90 -11.66 -14.70 -2.88
C VAL A 90 -11.51 -13.80 -4.09
N GLY A 91 -10.65 -12.80 -3.98
CA GLY A 91 -10.24 -11.96 -5.09
C GLY A 91 -8.98 -12.53 -5.76
N TRP A 92 -9.05 -12.82 -7.05
CA TRP A 92 -7.93 -13.33 -7.84
C TRP A 92 -7.37 -12.22 -8.72
N ILE A 93 -6.11 -11.85 -8.51
CA ILE A 93 -5.46 -10.75 -9.23
C ILE A 93 -4.36 -11.31 -10.13
N ALA A 94 -4.54 -11.18 -11.44
CA ALA A 94 -3.52 -11.58 -12.41
C ALA A 94 -2.51 -10.46 -12.64
N VAL A 95 -1.25 -10.73 -12.35
CA VAL A 95 -0.13 -9.79 -12.53
C VAL A 95 0.81 -10.37 -13.60
N ASN A 96 0.58 -9.96 -14.85
CA ASN A 96 1.11 -10.63 -16.03
C ASN A 96 2.63 -10.67 -16.07
N ASN A 97 3.29 -9.52 -16.02
CA ASN A 97 4.75 -9.46 -16.15
C ASN A 97 5.50 -9.91 -14.88
N SER A 98 4.80 -10.11 -13.78
CA SER A 98 5.34 -10.75 -12.58
C SER A 98 5.09 -12.26 -12.54
N HIS A 99 4.40 -12.82 -13.54
CA HIS A 99 4.10 -14.26 -13.66
C HIS A 99 3.44 -14.85 -12.41
N VAL A 100 2.52 -14.09 -11.80
CA VAL A 100 1.83 -14.46 -10.57
C VAL A 100 0.35 -14.15 -10.64
N VAL A 101 -0.46 -14.98 -9.98
CA VAL A 101 -1.84 -14.69 -9.63
C VAL A 101 -1.93 -14.68 -8.11
N PHE A 102 -2.30 -13.55 -7.54
CA PHE A 102 -2.56 -13.44 -6.11
C PHE A 102 -4.00 -13.83 -5.78
N ALA A 103 -4.17 -14.54 -4.69
CA ALA A 103 -5.46 -14.72 -4.02
C ALA A 103 -5.51 -13.79 -2.81
N VAL A 104 -6.51 -12.94 -2.74
CA VAL A 104 -6.66 -11.95 -1.67
C VAL A 104 -8.03 -12.08 -1.01
N ASP A 105 -8.09 -11.78 0.27
CA ASP A 105 -9.34 -11.55 0.98
C ASP A 105 -9.91 -10.20 0.52
N PRO A 106 -11.12 -10.16 -0.06
CA PRO A 106 -11.68 -8.91 -0.59
C PRO A 106 -12.09 -7.90 0.48
N ASP A 107 -12.21 -8.30 1.74
CA ASP A 107 -12.58 -7.41 2.84
C ASP A 107 -11.36 -6.72 3.45
N THR A 108 -10.25 -7.43 3.56
CA THR A 108 -9.02 -6.94 4.20
C THR A 108 -7.89 -6.62 3.22
N PHE A 109 -8.03 -7.01 1.95
CA PHE A 109 -7.04 -6.90 0.87
C PHE A 109 -5.76 -7.70 1.12
N ARG A 110 -5.75 -8.56 2.16
CA ARG A 110 -4.60 -9.39 2.50
C ARG A 110 -4.48 -10.57 1.57
N GLU A 111 -3.24 -10.89 1.21
CA GLU A 111 -2.94 -12.11 0.48
C GLU A 111 -3.28 -13.34 1.33
N VAL A 112 -4.03 -14.26 0.72
CA VAL A 112 -4.35 -15.58 1.31
C VAL A 112 -3.66 -16.71 0.57
N GLY A 113 -3.06 -16.44 -0.58
CA GLY A 113 -2.31 -17.40 -1.38
C GLY A 113 -1.85 -16.82 -2.70
N ARG A 114 -1.06 -17.58 -3.45
CA ARG A 114 -0.61 -17.19 -4.80
C ARG A 114 -0.27 -18.39 -5.66
N ILE A 115 -0.37 -18.20 -6.96
CA ILE A 115 0.12 -19.12 -7.98
C ILE A 115 1.29 -18.42 -8.67
N THR A 116 2.45 -19.08 -8.68
CA THR A 116 3.69 -18.52 -9.24
C THR A 116 4.19 -19.35 -10.43
N ASN A 117 5.23 -18.87 -11.09
CA ASN A 117 5.86 -19.53 -12.23
C ASN A 117 4.93 -19.77 -13.41
N LEU A 118 4.00 -18.84 -13.59
CA LEU A 118 3.14 -18.82 -14.76
C LEU A 118 3.95 -18.35 -15.97
N THR A 119 3.92 -19.12 -17.05
CA THR A 119 4.49 -18.70 -18.33
C THR A 119 3.37 -18.18 -19.22
N SER A 120 3.56 -17.02 -19.78
CA SER A 120 2.69 -16.46 -20.82
C SER A 120 3.15 -16.89 -22.20
#